data_a15035940fdd6c6b2565a98bb39beb89
#
_entry.id   a15035940fdd6c6b2565a98bb39beb89
#
_cell.length_a   1.000
_cell.length_b   1.000
_cell.length_c   1.000
_cell.angle_alpha   90.00
_cell.angle_beta   90.00
_cell.angle_gamma   90.00
#
_symmetry.space_group_name_H-M   'P 1'
#
loop_
_entity.id
_entity.type
_entity.pdbx_description
1 polymer ?
#
loop_
_entity_poly.entity_id
_entity_poly.type
_entity_poly.pdbx_seq_one_letter_code
_entity_poly.pdbx_strand_id
1 'polypeptide(L)'
;VTDPAEGFVHLDDREVHSGRIWSVVVGQFTSPGGVITRDIVRSPGSVGVLPVLFDPEGVPSVVLVEQYRPALDRAVIEIPAGMRDVPGEDPAATAARELTEEVGMVASRLEHLTTFSPSPGMTDATTMVFLALDCTNTQRAAQGPEEEAMITHHLPLADALGLVESGAIHDAKTVIALLM
;
A
#
# COMPACT_ATOMS: atom_id res chain seq x y z
N VAL A 1 -7.74 29.37 16.97
CA VAL A 1 -7.89 27.92 16.81
C VAL A 1 -6.78 27.29 17.63
N THR A 2 -7.11 26.52 18.67
CA THR A 2 -6.13 25.78 19.48
C THR A 2 -5.57 24.64 18.64
N ASP A 3 -4.25 24.47 18.64
CA ASP A 3 -3.61 23.32 18.01
C ASP A 3 -3.97 22.05 18.80
N PRO A 4 -4.63 21.05 18.19
CA PRO A 4 -4.98 19.81 18.88
C PRO A 4 -3.76 18.97 19.30
N ALA A 5 -2.56 19.27 18.79
CA ALA A 5 -1.30 18.64 19.19
C ALA A 5 -0.61 19.37 20.34
N GLU A 6 -1.12 20.53 20.79
CA GLU A 6 -0.51 21.30 21.87
C GLU A 6 -0.44 20.48 23.17
N GLY A 7 0.75 20.38 23.74
CA GLY A 7 1.01 19.61 24.97
C GLY A 7 1.29 18.12 24.76
N PHE A 8 1.22 17.62 23.52
CA PHE A 8 1.61 16.25 23.20
C PHE A 8 3.05 16.22 22.66
N VAL A 9 3.94 15.50 23.34
CA VAL A 9 5.33 15.30 22.93
C VAL A 9 5.69 13.84 23.12
N HIS A 10 6.26 13.22 22.09
CA HIS A 10 6.83 11.89 22.20
C HIS A 10 8.07 11.93 23.10
N LEU A 11 8.14 11.04 24.08
CA LEU A 11 9.22 10.96 25.06
C LEU A 11 10.16 9.81 24.75
N ASP A 12 9.64 8.59 24.64
CA ASP A 12 10.42 7.36 24.49
C ASP A 12 9.57 6.24 23.90
N ASP A 13 10.24 5.27 23.28
CA ASP A 13 9.65 4.01 22.83
C ASP A 13 10.33 2.83 23.52
N ARG A 14 9.57 2.02 24.21
CA ARG A 14 10.02 0.73 24.71
C ARG A 14 9.56 -0.39 23.77
N GLU A 15 10.51 -0.99 23.04
CA GLU A 15 10.20 -2.12 22.16
C GLU A 15 9.70 -3.32 22.97
N VAL A 16 8.60 -3.95 22.52
CA VAL A 16 8.00 -5.15 23.12
C VAL A 16 8.03 -6.35 22.18
N HIS A 17 8.15 -6.09 20.87
CA HIS A 17 8.33 -7.13 19.87
C HIS A 17 9.08 -6.56 18.66
N SER A 18 10.03 -7.34 18.13
CA SER A 18 10.73 -7.06 16.88
C SER A 18 10.53 -8.21 15.91
N GLY A 19 9.79 -7.95 14.84
CA GLY A 19 9.58 -8.87 13.72
C GLY A 19 10.58 -8.63 12.60
N ARG A 20 10.38 -9.34 11.47
CA ARG A 20 11.21 -9.17 10.27
C ARG A 20 11.05 -7.78 9.64
N ILE A 21 9.83 -7.24 9.63
CA ILE A 21 9.47 -5.98 8.94
C ILE A 21 8.95 -4.95 9.94
N TRP A 22 8.16 -5.40 10.91
CA TRP A 22 7.49 -4.54 11.88
C TRP A 22 8.04 -4.74 13.27
N SER A 23 8.04 -3.66 14.06
CA SER A 23 8.19 -3.76 15.50
C SER A 23 6.95 -3.23 16.21
N VAL A 24 6.72 -3.70 17.44
CA VAL A 24 5.69 -3.17 18.33
C VAL A 24 6.38 -2.49 19.49
N VAL A 25 6.00 -1.25 19.76
CA VAL A 25 6.53 -0.47 20.86
C VAL A 25 5.42 0.03 21.77
N VAL A 26 5.74 0.25 23.03
CA VAL A 26 4.95 1.06 23.97
C VAL A 26 5.56 2.45 23.99
N GLY A 27 4.95 3.37 23.27
CA GLY A 27 5.39 4.76 23.22
C GLY A 27 4.88 5.56 24.43
N GLN A 28 5.72 6.41 25.01
CA GLN A 28 5.37 7.36 26.06
C GLN A 28 5.26 8.77 25.49
N PHE A 29 4.22 9.49 25.92
CA PHE A 29 3.95 10.85 25.45
C PHE A 29 3.54 11.73 26.62
N THR A 30 3.91 13.02 26.58
CA THR A 30 3.21 14.00 27.39
C THR A 30 1.81 14.24 26.85
N SER A 31 0.92 14.71 27.67
CA SER A 31 -0.40 15.24 27.30
C SER A 31 -0.79 16.33 28.29
N PRO A 32 -1.82 17.14 28.03
CA PRO A 32 -2.32 18.12 29.00
C PRO A 32 -2.74 17.50 30.34
N GLY A 33 -3.09 16.20 30.37
CA GLY A 33 -3.45 15.47 31.58
C GLY A 33 -2.32 14.69 32.26
N GLY A 34 -1.07 14.79 31.76
CA GLY A 34 0.09 14.05 32.28
C GLY A 34 0.67 13.10 31.24
N VAL A 35 1.46 12.13 31.70
CA VAL A 35 2.10 11.14 30.80
C VAL A 35 1.10 10.06 30.43
N ILE A 36 1.04 9.73 29.14
CA ILE A 36 0.24 8.62 28.59
C ILE A 36 1.10 7.62 27.85
N THR A 37 0.62 6.40 27.68
CA THR A 37 1.26 5.36 26.88
C THR A 37 0.34 4.88 25.77
N ARG A 38 0.93 4.44 24.63
CA ARG A 38 0.20 3.86 23.49
C ARG A 38 0.99 2.71 22.90
N ASP A 39 0.28 1.65 22.51
CA ASP A 39 0.87 0.58 21.72
C ASP A 39 0.91 1.02 20.26
N ILE A 40 2.08 0.92 19.63
CA ILE A 40 2.31 1.41 18.27
C ILE A 40 3.03 0.34 17.47
N VAL A 41 2.57 0.08 16.25
CA VAL A 41 3.28 -0.71 15.26
C VAL A 41 4.15 0.23 14.42
N ARG A 42 5.46 0.05 14.49
CA ARG A 42 6.43 0.77 13.65
C ARG A 42 6.64 0.01 12.34
N SER A 43 6.59 0.73 11.23
CA SER A 43 6.66 0.14 9.88
C SER A 43 7.42 1.07 8.92
N PRO A 44 8.21 0.52 7.97
CA PRO A 44 8.85 1.33 6.93
C PRO A 44 7.86 1.97 5.96
N GLY A 45 6.58 1.57 6.04
CA GLY A 45 5.56 1.97 5.07
C GLY A 45 5.54 1.09 3.83
N SER A 46 4.69 1.45 2.86
CA SER A 46 4.49 0.69 1.63
C SER A 46 4.27 1.57 0.42
N VAL A 47 4.33 0.97 -0.75
CA VAL A 47 3.86 1.54 -2.00
C VAL A 47 2.75 0.69 -2.58
N GLY A 48 1.84 1.31 -3.33
CA GLY A 48 0.92 0.64 -4.24
C GLY A 48 1.06 1.25 -5.62
N VAL A 49 0.82 0.47 -6.66
CA VAL A 49 0.89 0.95 -8.04
C VAL A 49 -0.35 0.48 -8.81
N LEU A 50 -1.08 1.43 -9.41
CA LEU A 50 -2.24 1.14 -10.25
C LEU A 50 -1.84 1.22 -11.72
N PRO A 51 -1.67 0.09 -12.43
CA PRO A 51 -1.46 0.10 -13.87
C PRO A 51 -2.78 0.41 -14.58
N VAL A 52 -2.77 1.45 -15.43
CA VAL A 52 -3.88 1.79 -16.30
C VAL A 52 -3.46 1.62 -17.75
N LEU A 53 -4.22 0.83 -18.47
CA LEU A 53 -4.05 0.52 -19.88
C LEU A 53 -5.23 1.13 -20.65
N PHE A 54 -4.99 1.55 -21.87
CA PHE A 54 -6.04 2.05 -22.76
C PHE A 54 -6.12 1.17 -24.02
N ASP A 55 -7.31 0.81 -24.40
CA ASP A 55 -7.54 0.15 -25.69
C ASP A 55 -7.45 1.16 -26.85
N PRO A 56 -7.53 0.72 -28.13
CA PRO A 56 -7.48 1.62 -29.27
C PRO A 56 -8.60 2.67 -29.29
N GLU A 57 -9.72 2.39 -28.65
CA GLU A 57 -10.88 3.27 -28.51
C GLU A 57 -10.73 4.25 -27.34
N GLY A 58 -9.66 4.11 -26.54
CA GLY A 58 -9.37 4.95 -25.37
C GLY A 58 -10.10 4.54 -24.10
N VAL A 59 -10.66 3.33 -24.05
CA VAL A 59 -11.35 2.83 -22.84
C VAL A 59 -10.30 2.34 -21.82
N PRO A 60 -10.35 2.85 -20.56
CA PRO A 60 -9.39 2.46 -19.55
C PRO A 60 -9.69 1.08 -18.96
N SER A 61 -8.64 0.30 -18.77
CA SER A 61 -8.63 -0.92 -17.97
C SER A 61 -7.52 -0.86 -16.92
N VAL A 62 -7.64 -1.64 -15.87
CA VAL A 62 -6.70 -1.70 -14.76
C VAL A 62 -6.18 -3.13 -14.58
N VAL A 63 -4.97 -3.23 -14.02
CA VAL A 63 -4.39 -4.51 -13.66
C VAL A 63 -4.36 -4.62 -12.15
N LEU A 64 -5.03 -5.64 -11.62
CA LEU A 64 -5.11 -5.96 -10.20
C LEU A 64 -4.51 -7.35 -9.94
N VAL A 65 -4.18 -7.61 -8.70
CA VAL A 65 -3.71 -8.91 -8.23
C VAL A 65 -4.66 -9.46 -7.19
N GLU A 66 -4.81 -10.78 -7.16
CA GLU A 66 -5.52 -11.47 -6.09
C GLU A 66 -4.54 -12.38 -5.38
N GLN A 67 -4.36 -12.19 -4.08
CA GLN A 67 -3.43 -12.94 -3.27
C GLN A 67 -4.02 -13.31 -1.91
N TYR A 68 -3.52 -14.41 -1.34
CA TYR A 68 -3.88 -14.80 0.02
C TYR A 68 -3.23 -13.86 1.04
N ARG A 69 -4.03 -13.31 1.93
CA ARG A 69 -3.58 -12.46 3.03
C ARG A 69 -3.76 -13.19 4.37
N PRO A 70 -2.68 -13.71 4.97
CA PRO A 70 -2.75 -14.48 6.21
C PRO A 70 -3.46 -13.77 7.35
N ALA A 71 -3.30 -12.45 7.46
CA ALA A 71 -3.96 -11.67 8.51
C ALA A 71 -5.49 -11.65 8.40
N LEU A 72 -6.03 -11.89 7.20
CA LEU A 72 -7.47 -11.94 6.92
C LEU A 72 -7.98 -13.35 6.68
N ASP A 73 -7.08 -14.34 6.59
CA ASP A 73 -7.34 -15.75 6.27
C ASP A 73 -8.18 -15.93 4.99
N ARG A 74 -7.91 -15.13 3.95
CA ARG A 74 -8.62 -15.17 2.67
C ARG A 74 -7.82 -14.51 1.54
N ALA A 75 -8.25 -14.78 0.29
CA ALA A 75 -7.79 -14.03 -0.87
C ALA A 75 -8.37 -12.61 -0.88
N VAL A 76 -7.58 -11.65 -1.35
CA VAL A 76 -7.93 -10.23 -1.45
C VAL A 76 -7.50 -9.71 -2.81
N ILE A 77 -8.38 -8.94 -3.46
CA ILE A 77 -8.10 -8.27 -4.73
C ILE A 77 -7.49 -6.89 -4.40
N GLU A 78 -6.30 -6.65 -4.93
CA GLU A 78 -5.48 -5.48 -4.59
C GLU A 78 -4.80 -4.90 -5.85
N ILE A 79 -4.37 -3.64 -5.77
CA ILE A 79 -3.35 -3.13 -6.69
C ILE A 79 -1.99 -3.77 -6.33
N PRO A 80 -1.07 -4.02 -7.29
CA PRO A 80 0.30 -4.39 -7.01
C PRO A 80 0.93 -3.50 -5.94
N ALA A 81 1.61 -4.10 -4.95
CA ALA A 81 2.07 -3.34 -3.78
C ALA A 81 3.15 -4.07 -2.99
N GLY A 82 4.12 -3.34 -2.47
CA GLY A 82 5.14 -3.89 -1.61
C GLY A 82 5.62 -2.95 -0.51
N MET A 83 6.45 -3.50 0.35
CA MET A 83 7.03 -2.77 1.48
C MET A 83 8.24 -1.94 1.05
N ARG A 84 8.43 -0.81 1.70
CA ARG A 84 9.62 0.04 1.54
C ARG A 84 10.73 -0.43 2.48
N ASP A 85 11.14 -1.67 2.33
CA ASP A 85 12.10 -2.36 3.20
C ASP A 85 13.56 -2.26 2.74
N VAL A 86 13.81 -1.63 1.59
CA VAL A 86 15.16 -1.32 1.10
C VAL A 86 15.55 0.09 1.57
N PRO A 87 16.53 0.22 2.49
CA PRO A 87 16.92 1.53 3.01
C PRO A 87 17.38 2.51 1.93
N GLY A 88 16.75 3.68 1.87
CA GLY A 88 17.11 4.73 0.91
C GLY A 88 16.58 4.54 -0.52
N GLU A 89 15.82 3.47 -0.79
CA GLU A 89 15.16 3.30 -2.08
C GLU A 89 14.09 4.38 -2.28
N ASP A 90 14.09 4.99 -3.47
CA ASP A 90 13.04 5.93 -3.85
C ASP A 90 11.68 5.21 -3.94
N PRO A 91 10.59 5.77 -3.39
CA PRO A 91 9.27 5.13 -3.46
C PRO A 91 8.80 4.80 -4.87
N ALA A 92 9.15 5.62 -5.87
CA ALA A 92 8.81 5.32 -7.26
C ALA A 92 9.64 4.16 -7.81
N ALA A 93 10.89 3.98 -7.35
CA ALA A 93 11.70 2.81 -7.70
C ALA A 93 11.11 1.54 -7.07
N THR A 94 10.68 1.59 -5.80
CA THR A 94 9.94 0.49 -5.17
C THR A 94 8.68 0.14 -5.98
N ALA A 95 7.87 1.12 -6.37
CA ALA A 95 6.65 0.90 -7.16
C ALA A 95 6.94 0.27 -8.54
N ALA A 96 8.02 0.70 -9.22
CA ALA A 96 8.45 0.12 -10.50
C ALA A 96 8.90 -1.34 -10.35
N ARG A 97 9.60 -1.67 -9.27
CA ARG A 97 10.05 -3.02 -8.94
C ARG A 97 8.85 -3.94 -8.70
N GLU A 98 7.93 -3.54 -7.82
CA GLU A 98 6.70 -4.31 -7.50
C GLU A 98 5.84 -4.55 -8.75
N LEU A 99 5.70 -3.53 -9.62
CA LEU A 99 5.00 -3.66 -10.90
C LEU A 99 5.60 -4.78 -11.76
N THR A 100 6.92 -4.89 -11.78
CA THR A 100 7.62 -5.93 -12.55
C THR A 100 7.51 -7.31 -11.88
N GLU A 101 7.71 -7.37 -10.56
CA GLU A 101 7.71 -8.60 -9.79
C GLU A 101 6.32 -9.25 -9.76
N GLU A 102 5.29 -8.49 -9.46
CA GLU A 102 3.93 -9.02 -9.27
C GLU A 102 3.14 -9.23 -10.57
N VAL A 103 3.25 -8.32 -11.54
CA VAL A 103 2.42 -8.40 -12.76
C VAL A 103 3.20 -8.44 -14.07
N GLY A 104 4.53 -8.39 -14.04
CA GLY A 104 5.36 -8.48 -15.24
C GLY A 104 5.16 -7.30 -16.18
N MET A 105 5.11 -6.08 -15.65
CA MET A 105 4.95 -4.85 -16.41
C MET A 105 6.04 -3.84 -16.09
N VAL A 106 6.34 -2.98 -17.08
CA VAL A 106 7.19 -1.80 -16.94
C VAL A 106 6.40 -0.60 -17.41
N ALA A 107 6.31 0.44 -16.58
CA ALA A 107 5.67 1.69 -16.93
C ALA A 107 6.69 2.69 -17.49
N SER A 108 6.33 3.38 -18.56
CA SER A 108 7.13 4.51 -19.06
C SER A 108 6.92 5.77 -18.23
N ARG A 109 5.82 5.83 -17.48
CA ARG A 109 5.45 6.95 -16.63
C ARG A 109 4.83 6.46 -15.33
N LEU A 110 5.43 6.87 -14.21
CA LEU A 110 4.90 6.70 -12.86
C LEU A 110 4.57 8.07 -12.30
N GLU A 111 3.32 8.26 -11.91
CA GLU A 111 2.84 9.50 -11.30
C GLU A 111 2.41 9.22 -9.85
N HIS A 112 2.92 10.02 -8.91
CA HIS A 112 2.45 9.93 -7.53
C HIS A 112 0.98 10.40 -7.48
N LEU A 113 0.09 9.49 -7.09
CA LEU A 113 -1.34 9.76 -7.00
C LEU A 113 -1.69 10.33 -5.62
N THR A 114 -1.31 9.64 -4.56
CA THR A 114 -1.58 10.07 -3.18
C THR A 114 -0.68 9.38 -2.17
N THR A 115 -0.65 9.93 -0.96
CA THR A 115 -0.07 9.31 0.24
C THR A 115 -1.11 9.34 1.34
N PHE A 116 -1.32 8.21 2.00
CA PHE A 116 -2.28 8.12 3.11
C PHE A 116 -1.74 7.29 4.27
N SER A 117 -2.32 7.47 5.44
CA SER A 117 -2.04 6.66 6.63
C SER A 117 -3.13 5.61 6.77
N PRO A 118 -2.83 4.30 6.64
CA PRO A 118 -3.82 3.23 6.65
C PRO A 118 -4.52 3.07 8.00
N SER A 119 -3.82 3.33 9.10
CA SER A 119 -4.37 3.22 10.45
C SER A 119 -3.63 4.13 11.44
N PRO A 120 -3.85 5.47 11.41
CA PRO A 120 -3.08 6.44 12.20
C PRO A 120 -3.27 6.28 13.72
N GLY A 121 -4.27 5.56 14.17
CA GLY A 121 -4.47 5.22 15.59
C GLY A 121 -3.61 4.06 16.08
N MET A 122 -2.95 3.32 15.18
CA MET A 122 -2.18 2.12 15.52
C MET A 122 -0.74 2.14 15.00
N THR A 123 -0.49 2.76 13.86
CA THR A 123 0.80 2.69 13.18
C THR A 123 1.21 4.05 12.61
N ASP A 124 2.53 4.26 12.51
CA ASP A 124 3.14 5.38 11.80
C ASP A 124 3.32 5.11 10.29
N ALA A 125 2.91 3.93 9.81
CA ALA A 125 3.00 3.58 8.41
C ALA A 125 2.28 4.59 7.51
N THR A 126 2.89 4.84 6.37
CA THR A 126 2.25 5.52 5.24
C THR A 126 2.27 4.61 4.02
N THR A 127 1.26 4.74 3.17
CA THR A 127 1.22 4.08 1.86
C THR A 127 1.23 5.16 0.79
N MET A 128 2.20 5.08 -0.12
CA MET A 128 2.28 5.92 -1.31
C MET A 128 1.69 5.17 -2.50
N VAL A 129 0.74 5.77 -3.19
CA VAL A 129 0.10 5.18 -4.38
C VAL A 129 0.58 5.90 -5.62
N PHE A 130 0.97 5.10 -6.60
CA PHE A 130 1.42 5.57 -7.92
C PHE A 130 0.47 5.09 -9.00
N LEU A 131 0.26 5.94 -10.00
CA LEU A 131 -0.39 5.59 -11.26
C LEU A 131 0.69 5.18 -12.25
N ALA A 132 0.55 3.99 -12.85
CA ALA A 132 1.46 3.49 -13.87
C ALA A 132 0.79 3.57 -15.24
N LEU A 133 1.40 4.34 -16.14
CA LEU A 133 0.89 4.63 -17.48
C LEU A 133 1.89 4.19 -18.55
N ASP A 134 1.38 4.00 -19.77
CA ASP A 134 2.17 3.56 -20.90
C ASP A 134 2.98 2.29 -20.58
N CYS A 135 2.27 1.32 -19.97
CA CYS A 135 2.84 0.07 -19.52
C CYS A 135 3.11 -0.88 -20.70
N THR A 136 4.23 -1.58 -20.63
CA THR A 136 4.59 -2.67 -21.54
C THR A 136 4.82 -3.95 -20.76
N ASN A 137 4.48 -5.09 -21.38
CA ASN A 137 4.70 -6.39 -20.75
C ASN A 137 6.20 -6.75 -20.74
N THR A 138 6.61 -7.37 -19.64
CA THR A 138 7.93 -7.98 -19.48
C THR A 138 7.79 -9.33 -18.78
N GLN A 139 8.90 -10.00 -18.54
CA GLN A 139 8.87 -11.25 -17.77
C GLN A 139 8.59 -10.90 -16.29
N ARG A 140 7.59 -11.55 -15.72
CA ARG A 140 7.29 -11.49 -14.28
C ARG A 140 8.47 -12.09 -13.49
N ALA A 141 8.84 -11.44 -12.40
CA ALA A 141 9.98 -11.82 -11.57
C ALA A 141 9.53 -12.08 -10.11
N ALA A 142 8.50 -12.94 -9.94
CA ALA A 142 7.91 -13.25 -8.64
C ALA A 142 8.95 -13.67 -7.60
N GLN A 143 8.82 -13.13 -6.39
CA GLN A 143 9.71 -13.37 -5.26
C GLN A 143 8.97 -14.10 -4.13
N GLY A 144 9.11 -15.43 -4.14
CA GLY A 144 8.52 -16.26 -3.10
C GLY A 144 7.14 -16.83 -3.41
N PRO A 145 6.67 -17.76 -2.57
CA PRO A 145 5.51 -18.58 -2.85
C PRO A 145 4.19 -17.80 -2.88
N GLU A 146 4.09 -16.69 -2.16
CA GLU A 146 2.89 -15.85 -2.13
C GLU A 146 2.69 -15.17 -3.48
N GLU A 147 3.75 -14.59 -4.04
CA GLU A 147 3.70 -13.98 -5.35
C GLU A 147 3.55 -15.03 -6.47
N GLU A 148 4.21 -16.20 -6.37
CA GLU A 148 4.06 -17.29 -7.33
C GLU A 148 2.60 -17.76 -7.46
N ALA A 149 1.85 -17.76 -6.34
CA ALA A 149 0.44 -18.15 -6.29
C ALA A 149 -0.54 -17.02 -6.66
N MET A 150 -0.05 -15.80 -6.82
CA MET A 150 -0.87 -14.61 -7.10
C MET A 150 -1.51 -14.68 -8.48
N ILE A 151 -2.80 -14.35 -8.56
CA ILE A 151 -3.57 -14.26 -9.80
C ILE A 151 -3.63 -12.81 -10.27
N THR A 152 -3.36 -12.59 -11.55
CA THR A 152 -3.49 -11.26 -12.17
C THR A 152 -4.84 -11.12 -12.87
N HIS A 153 -5.53 -10.03 -12.61
CA HIS A 153 -6.79 -9.65 -13.23
C HIS A 153 -6.62 -8.42 -14.13
N HIS A 154 -7.09 -8.52 -15.37
CA HIS A 154 -7.21 -7.39 -16.28
C HIS A 154 -8.69 -7.03 -16.41
N LEU A 155 -9.11 -5.90 -15.89
CA LEU A 155 -10.52 -5.50 -15.81
C LEU A 155 -10.73 -4.12 -16.43
N PRO A 156 -11.83 -3.88 -17.16
CA PRO A 156 -12.29 -2.53 -17.43
C PRO A 156 -12.38 -1.74 -16.13
N LEU A 157 -11.99 -0.47 -16.12
CA LEU A 157 -12.03 0.36 -14.91
C LEU A 157 -13.44 0.42 -14.32
N ALA A 158 -14.47 0.46 -15.17
CA ALA A 158 -15.87 0.43 -14.72
C ALA A 158 -16.22 -0.83 -13.93
N ASP A 159 -15.71 -1.99 -14.34
CA ASP A 159 -15.95 -3.26 -13.64
C ASP A 159 -15.20 -3.29 -12.29
N ALA A 160 -13.97 -2.78 -12.26
CA ALA A 160 -13.21 -2.65 -11.01
C ALA A 160 -13.93 -1.73 -10.01
N LEU A 161 -14.50 -0.61 -10.47
CA LEU A 161 -15.34 0.27 -9.64
C LEU A 161 -16.60 -0.45 -9.13
N GLY A 162 -17.26 -1.27 -9.95
CA GLY A 162 -18.37 -2.11 -9.52
C GLY A 162 -17.98 -3.11 -8.42
N LEU A 163 -16.75 -3.64 -8.45
CA LEU A 163 -16.23 -4.49 -7.38
C LEU A 163 -15.99 -3.71 -6.07
N VAL A 164 -15.62 -2.43 -6.15
CA VAL A 164 -15.54 -1.56 -4.96
C VAL A 164 -16.95 -1.31 -4.39
N GLU A 165 -17.90 -0.94 -5.24
CA GLU A 165 -19.29 -0.66 -4.83
C GLU A 165 -19.96 -1.87 -4.16
N SER A 166 -19.70 -3.08 -4.67
CA SER A 166 -20.21 -4.33 -4.09
C SER A 166 -19.49 -4.79 -2.82
N GLY A 167 -18.33 -4.17 -2.48
CA GLY A 167 -17.49 -4.58 -1.36
C GLY A 167 -16.61 -5.81 -1.65
N ALA A 168 -16.56 -6.29 -2.88
CA ALA A 168 -15.64 -7.36 -3.28
C ALA A 168 -14.18 -6.87 -3.23
N ILE A 169 -13.93 -5.65 -3.66
CA ILE A 169 -12.68 -4.92 -3.40
C ILE A 169 -12.89 -4.06 -2.15
N HIS A 170 -12.11 -4.35 -1.09
CA HIS A 170 -12.20 -3.67 0.21
C HIS A 170 -10.82 -3.33 0.80
N ASP A 171 -9.75 -3.61 0.06
CA ASP A 171 -8.40 -3.17 0.43
C ASP A 171 -8.27 -1.65 0.26
N ALA A 172 -7.82 -0.96 1.32
CA ALA A 172 -7.83 0.51 1.38
C ALA A 172 -7.03 1.17 0.25
N LYS A 173 -5.81 0.68 -0.05
CA LYS A 173 -4.98 1.27 -1.10
C LYS A 173 -5.61 1.13 -2.48
N THR A 174 -6.26 -0.01 -2.73
CA THR A 174 -6.94 -0.32 -3.99
C THR A 174 -8.20 0.53 -4.16
N VAL A 175 -9.03 0.61 -3.11
CA VAL A 175 -10.23 1.48 -3.11
C VAL A 175 -9.83 2.94 -3.36
N ILE A 176 -8.81 3.45 -2.65
CA ILE A 176 -8.33 4.83 -2.82
C ILE A 176 -7.82 5.05 -4.25
N ALA A 177 -6.99 4.14 -4.76
CA ALA A 177 -6.44 4.26 -6.11
C ALA A 177 -7.51 4.28 -7.21
N LEU A 178 -8.53 3.44 -7.09
CA LEU A 178 -9.60 3.33 -8.08
C LEU A 178 -10.58 4.52 -8.04
N LEU A 179 -10.73 5.17 -6.88
CA LEU A 179 -11.67 6.28 -6.71
C LEU A 179 -11.05 7.66 -6.98
N MET A 180 -9.73 7.78 -7.10
CA MET A 180 -9.00 9.02 -7.42
C MET A 180 -8.76 9.18 -8.91
#